data_e748dab5bfbb2a4aaf0487f5c1d68079
#
_entry.id   e748dab5bfbb2a4aaf0487f5c1d68079
#
_cell.length_a   1.000
_cell.length_b   1.000
_cell.length_c   1.000
_cell.angle_alpha   90.00
_cell.angle_beta   90.00
_cell.angle_gamma   90.00
#
_symmetry.space_group_name_H-M   'P 1'
#
loop_
_entity.id
_entity.type
_entity.pdbx_description
1 polymer ?
#
loop_
_entity_poly.entity_id
_entity_poly.type
_entity_poly.pdbx_seq_one_letter_code
_entity_poly.pdbx_strand_id
1 'polypeptide(L)'
;MNIFKNLFHHNTDNTKEEIIMTNKDKALALINTFATGDTEAAAKLLAEDYIQHNLAYGTGRDAFVGSVAYLASAPVKTTVKNIRAFEDGDKVFLQTVYNFAGAGEQVAFDIFRFDENGKIAEHWDNLASLAAPNPSGRTQIDGTMEKRLTGTEETRKVVDGFVGDVLRGEHPEKLTSYFDGDTYIQHNTGIADGLSGLGVALEALGRQGIQMIYDKTYMVLADGNHALAVSEGSFGGAHTSYYDLFRVENGKIAEHWDVMETIADPSTWQNQNGKF
;
A
#
# COMPACT_ATOMS: atom_id res chain seq x y z
N MET A 1 40.56 -65.83 -10.31
CA MET A 1 40.35 -65.23 -8.97
C MET A 1 39.61 -63.88 -9.15
N ASN A 2 38.33 -63.95 -8.84
CA ASN A 2 37.40 -62.86 -9.09
C ASN A 2 37.57 -61.76 -8.07
N ILE A 3 37.57 -60.49 -8.52
CA ILE A 3 37.42 -59.34 -7.65
C ILE A 3 36.35 -58.47 -8.22
N PHE A 4 35.35 -58.18 -7.34
CA PHE A 4 34.11 -57.47 -7.45
C PHE A 4 34.18 -56.13 -8.19
N LYS A 5 33.26 -55.93 -9.17
CA LYS A 5 32.83 -54.63 -9.65
C LYS A 5 31.63 -54.19 -8.80
N ASN A 6 31.84 -53.22 -7.93
CA ASN A 6 30.73 -52.50 -7.30
C ASN A 6 30.24 -51.39 -8.25
N LEU A 7 29.03 -51.54 -8.75
CA LEU A 7 28.26 -50.47 -9.39
C LEU A 7 27.75 -49.52 -8.29
N PHE A 8 28.27 -48.32 -8.26
CA PHE A 8 27.60 -47.23 -7.59
C PHE A 8 26.54 -46.64 -8.54
N HIS A 9 25.29 -46.95 -8.31
CA HIS A 9 24.19 -46.18 -8.87
C HIS A 9 24.14 -44.86 -8.08
N HIS A 10 24.56 -43.75 -8.70
CA HIS A 10 24.23 -42.44 -8.24
C HIS A 10 22.81 -42.18 -8.72
N ASN A 11 21.83 -42.31 -7.81
CA ASN A 11 20.52 -41.78 -7.97
C ASN A 11 20.62 -40.28 -7.72
N THR A 12 20.73 -39.48 -8.78
CA THR A 12 20.55 -38.02 -8.71
C THR A 12 19.06 -37.77 -8.73
N ASP A 13 18.44 -37.87 -7.55
CA ASP A 13 17.09 -37.32 -7.32
C ASP A 13 17.19 -35.79 -7.43
N ASN A 14 16.96 -35.29 -8.63
CA ASN A 14 16.89 -33.88 -8.93
C ASN A 14 15.45 -33.41 -8.60
N THR A 15 15.04 -33.52 -7.33
CA THR A 15 13.88 -32.85 -6.82
C THR A 15 14.20 -31.35 -6.84
N LYS A 16 13.80 -30.64 -7.91
CA LYS A 16 13.64 -29.19 -7.86
C LYS A 16 12.66 -28.91 -6.73
N GLU A 17 13.15 -28.45 -5.59
CA GLU A 17 12.27 -27.82 -4.60
C GLU A 17 11.53 -26.69 -5.33
N GLU A 18 10.25 -26.86 -5.52
CA GLU A 18 9.37 -25.83 -6.06
C GLU A 18 9.34 -24.72 -4.99
N ILE A 19 9.99 -23.60 -5.25
CA ILE A 19 9.98 -22.45 -4.34
C ILE A 19 8.53 -21.96 -4.30
N ILE A 20 7.85 -22.27 -3.19
CA ILE A 20 6.47 -21.81 -2.96
C ILE A 20 6.53 -20.31 -2.70
N MET A 21 6.02 -19.51 -3.64
CA MET A 21 5.90 -18.06 -3.49
C MET A 21 4.91 -17.73 -2.37
N THR A 22 5.30 -16.84 -1.46
CA THR A 22 4.40 -16.25 -0.46
C THR A 22 3.40 -15.32 -1.14
N ASN A 23 2.32 -14.92 -0.46
CA ASN A 23 1.38 -13.93 -1.00
C ASN A 23 2.09 -12.60 -1.31
N LYS A 24 3.03 -12.21 -0.47
CA LYS A 24 3.88 -11.03 -0.69
C LYS A 24 4.71 -11.13 -1.97
N ASP A 25 5.36 -12.30 -2.20
CA ASP A 25 6.12 -12.53 -3.43
C ASP A 25 5.24 -12.43 -4.67
N LYS A 26 4.01 -12.97 -4.60
CA LYS A 26 3.04 -12.92 -5.69
C LYS A 26 2.56 -11.49 -5.97
N ALA A 27 2.27 -10.70 -4.93
CA ALA A 27 1.87 -9.30 -5.08
C ALA A 27 3.00 -8.48 -5.73
N LEU A 28 4.24 -8.65 -5.26
CA LEU A 28 5.42 -8.01 -5.85
C LEU A 28 5.65 -8.45 -7.29
N ALA A 29 5.48 -9.73 -7.60
CA ALA A 29 5.60 -10.24 -8.96
C ALA A 29 4.51 -9.65 -9.87
N LEU A 30 3.26 -9.51 -9.37
CA LEU A 30 2.16 -8.93 -10.15
C LEU A 30 2.45 -7.47 -10.53
N ILE A 31 2.80 -6.62 -9.57
CA ILE A 31 3.08 -5.21 -9.89
C ILE A 31 4.28 -5.07 -10.81
N ASN A 32 5.29 -5.96 -10.70
CA ASN A 32 6.45 -5.95 -11.57
C ASN A 32 6.11 -6.30 -13.04
N THR A 33 4.96 -6.93 -13.30
CA THR A 33 4.51 -7.18 -14.68
C THR A 33 4.27 -5.90 -15.48
N PHE A 34 3.95 -4.78 -14.82
CA PHE A 34 3.87 -3.47 -15.48
C PHE A 34 5.21 -3.01 -16.07
N ALA A 35 6.33 -3.37 -15.43
CA ALA A 35 7.66 -3.03 -15.93
C ALA A 35 8.17 -4.04 -16.97
N THR A 36 7.88 -5.34 -16.77
CA THR A 36 8.37 -6.41 -17.66
C THR A 36 7.50 -6.60 -18.89
N GLY A 37 6.21 -6.29 -18.83
CA GLY A 37 5.23 -6.58 -19.87
C GLY A 37 4.81 -8.06 -19.92
N ASP A 38 5.09 -8.83 -18.86
CA ASP A 38 4.80 -10.27 -18.80
C ASP A 38 3.31 -10.53 -18.52
N THR A 39 2.52 -10.57 -19.58
CA THR A 39 1.07 -10.82 -19.54
C THR A 39 0.72 -12.23 -19.09
N GLU A 40 1.57 -13.22 -19.38
CA GLU A 40 1.35 -14.61 -18.96
C GLU A 40 1.53 -14.76 -17.44
N ALA A 41 2.58 -14.14 -16.88
CA ALA A 41 2.79 -14.12 -15.44
C ALA A 41 1.63 -13.40 -14.73
N ALA A 42 1.17 -12.25 -15.24
CA ALA A 42 0.02 -11.53 -14.68
C ALA A 42 -1.24 -12.42 -14.66
N ALA A 43 -1.56 -13.07 -15.78
CA ALA A 43 -2.72 -13.95 -15.89
C ALA A 43 -2.67 -15.15 -14.93
N LYS A 44 -1.47 -15.70 -14.69
CA LYS A 44 -1.27 -16.81 -13.75
C LYS A 44 -1.46 -16.42 -12.28
N LEU A 45 -1.16 -15.19 -11.92
CA LEU A 45 -1.25 -14.70 -10.54
C LEU A 45 -2.68 -14.29 -10.16
N LEU A 46 -3.47 -13.83 -11.12
CA LEU A 46 -4.82 -13.30 -10.90
C LEU A 46 -5.89 -14.40 -10.89
N ALA A 47 -6.91 -14.22 -10.06
CA ALA A 47 -8.18 -14.92 -10.18
C ALA A 47 -8.90 -14.51 -11.48
N GLU A 48 -9.75 -15.38 -12.01
CA GLU A 48 -10.46 -15.10 -13.27
C GLU A 48 -11.46 -13.93 -13.11
N ASP A 49 -12.13 -13.89 -11.95
CA ASP A 49 -13.10 -12.91 -11.52
C ASP A 49 -12.48 -11.77 -10.68
N TYR A 50 -11.21 -11.46 -10.92
CA TYR A 50 -10.48 -10.41 -10.21
C TYR A 50 -11.26 -9.09 -10.17
N ILE A 51 -11.35 -8.50 -8.98
CA ILE A 51 -12.08 -7.26 -8.70
C ILE A 51 -11.10 -6.10 -8.59
N GLN A 52 -11.34 -5.03 -9.35
CA GLN A 52 -10.54 -3.80 -9.34
C GLN A 52 -11.32 -2.66 -8.69
N HIS A 53 -10.69 -1.98 -7.70
CA HIS A 53 -11.25 -0.79 -7.05
C HIS A 53 -10.57 0.52 -7.48
N ASN A 54 -9.54 0.47 -8.32
CA ASN A 54 -9.10 1.68 -9.01
C ASN A 54 -10.13 2.02 -10.09
N LEU A 55 -10.80 3.14 -9.92
CA LEU A 55 -11.93 3.55 -10.73
C LEU A 55 -11.56 3.98 -12.15
N ALA A 56 -10.27 4.23 -12.40
CA ALA A 56 -9.74 4.58 -13.72
C ALA A 56 -9.53 3.37 -14.64
N TYR A 57 -9.67 2.14 -14.13
CA TYR A 57 -9.37 0.91 -14.86
C TYR A 57 -10.56 -0.04 -14.86
N GLY A 58 -10.62 -0.90 -15.91
CA GLY A 58 -11.61 -1.98 -15.97
C GLY A 58 -11.37 -3.06 -14.92
N THR A 59 -12.41 -3.83 -14.63
CA THR A 59 -12.36 -4.98 -13.70
C THR A 59 -12.19 -6.30 -14.45
N GLY A 60 -11.76 -7.35 -13.73
CA GLY A 60 -11.50 -8.68 -14.27
C GLY A 60 -10.04 -8.87 -14.70
N ARG A 61 -9.61 -10.14 -14.69
CA ARG A 61 -8.24 -10.53 -15.07
C ARG A 61 -7.81 -9.98 -16.42
N ASP A 62 -8.70 -10.06 -17.42
CA ASP A 62 -8.36 -9.67 -18.79
C ASP A 62 -8.13 -8.15 -18.92
N ALA A 63 -8.83 -7.33 -18.13
CA ALA A 63 -8.60 -5.89 -18.10
C ALA A 63 -7.22 -5.55 -17.50
N PHE A 64 -6.81 -6.25 -16.43
CA PHE A 64 -5.46 -6.08 -15.86
C PHE A 64 -4.38 -6.50 -16.87
N VAL A 65 -4.52 -7.68 -17.47
CA VAL A 65 -3.59 -8.20 -18.49
C VAL A 65 -3.50 -7.26 -19.69
N GLY A 66 -4.64 -6.69 -20.13
CA GLY A 66 -4.69 -5.66 -21.16
C GLY A 66 -3.90 -4.40 -20.79
N SER A 67 -3.96 -3.97 -19.54
CA SER A 67 -3.17 -2.82 -19.04
C SER A 67 -1.67 -3.11 -19.07
N VAL A 68 -1.24 -4.33 -18.68
CA VAL A 68 0.16 -4.77 -18.80
C VAL A 68 0.63 -4.74 -20.25
N ALA A 69 -0.16 -5.28 -21.18
CA ALA A 69 0.16 -5.28 -22.61
C ALA A 69 0.25 -3.86 -23.18
N TYR A 70 -0.68 -2.98 -22.79
CA TYR A 70 -0.69 -1.58 -23.22
C TYR A 70 0.59 -0.86 -22.75
N LEU A 71 0.96 -0.95 -21.48
CA LEU A 71 2.18 -0.35 -20.95
C LEU A 71 3.45 -0.92 -21.61
N ALA A 72 3.47 -2.22 -21.88
CA ALA A 72 4.59 -2.86 -22.59
C ALA A 72 4.80 -2.33 -24.00
N SER A 73 3.74 -1.87 -24.67
CA SER A 73 3.78 -1.28 -26.02
C SER A 73 4.27 0.16 -26.04
N ALA A 74 4.29 0.84 -24.88
CA ALA A 74 4.69 2.24 -24.80
C ALA A 74 6.17 2.46 -25.14
N PRO A 75 6.51 3.59 -25.81
CA PRO A 75 7.90 3.89 -26.18
C PRO A 75 8.80 4.11 -24.96
N VAL A 76 8.26 4.68 -23.87
CA VAL A 76 8.94 4.79 -22.59
C VAL A 76 8.47 3.66 -21.69
N LYS A 77 9.41 2.92 -21.13
CA LYS A 77 9.08 1.78 -20.27
C LYS A 77 8.60 2.23 -18.91
N THR A 78 7.61 1.52 -18.39
CA THR A 78 7.17 1.65 -17.00
C THR A 78 8.28 1.20 -16.06
N THR A 79 8.46 1.93 -14.96
CA THR A 79 9.29 1.48 -13.84
C THR A 79 8.44 1.25 -12.60
N VAL A 80 8.83 0.24 -11.82
CA VAL A 80 8.18 -0.16 -10.58
C VAL A 80 9.26 -0.31 -9.52
N LYS A 81 9.15 0.43 -8.42
CA LYS A 81 10.06 0.35 -7.28
C LYS A 81 9.26 0.16 -6.00
N ASN A 82 9.19 -1.08 -5.51
CA ASN A 82 8.60 -1.32 -4.21
C ASN A 82 9.49 -0.75 -3.11
N ILE A 83 8.88 -0.05 -2.16
CA ILE A 83 9.54 0.57 -1.01
C ILE A 83 9.32 -0.28 0.24
N ARG A 84 8.07 -0.65 0.52
CA ARG A 84 7.68 -1.47 1.68
C ARG A 84 6.65 -2.50 1.28
N ALA A 85 6.69 -3.68 1.93
CA ALA A 85 5.74 -4.77 1.69
C ALA A 85 5.35 -5.42 3.02
N PHE A 86 4.06 -5.54 3.25
CA PHE A 86 3.46 -6.04 4.47
C PHE A 86 2.40 -7.10 4.15
N GLU A 87 2.10 -7.97 5.11
CA GLU A 87 1.11 -9.04 4.94
C GLU A 87 0.25 -9.18 6.21
N ASP A 88 -1.06 -9.19 6.03
CA ASP A 88 -2.05 -9.33 7.08
C ASP A 88 -3.14 -10.31 6.66
N GLY A 89 -3.03 -11.55 7.14
CA GLY A 89 -3.95 -12.62 6.80
C GLY A 89 -3.98 -12.92 5.30
N ASP A 90 -5.13 -12.71 4.68
CA ASP A 90 -5.33 -12.89 3.24
C ASP A 90 -4.95 -11.67 2.40
N LYS A 91 -4.42 -10.62 3.02
CA LYS A 91 -4.07 -9.37 2.35
C LYS A 91 -2.59 -9.05 2.40
N VAL A 92 -2.10 -8.48 1.30
CA VAL A 92 -0.79 -7.86 1.19
C VAL A 92 -0.99 -6.38 0.90
N PHE A 93 -0.28 -5.51 1.61
CA PHE A 93 -0.27 -4.09 1.31
C PHE A 93 1.16 -3.59 1.05
N LEU A 94 1.29 -2.78 0.00
CA LEU A 94 2.55 -2.33 -0.54
C LEU A 94 2.61 -0.81 -0.55
N GLN A 95 3.79 -0.24 -0.33
CA GLN A 95 4.12 1.12 -0.74
C GLN A 95 5.07 1.05 -1.93
N THR A 96 4.67 1.62 -3.05
CA THR A 96 5.38 1.48 -4.33
C THR A 96 5.51 2.82 -5.03
N VAL A 97 6.60 3.03 -5.74
CA VAL A 97 6.75 4.13 -6.71
C VAL A 97 6.63 3.56 -8.12
N TYR A 98 5.70 4.11 -8.86
CA TYR A 98 5.46 3.82 -10.27
C TYR A 98 5.84 5.00 -11.15
N ASN A 99 6.35 4.72 -12.36
CA ASN A 99 6.38 5.69 -13.45
C ASN A 99 5.81 4.99 -14.69
N PHE A 100 4.50 5.11 -14.86
CA PHE A 100 3.78 4.46 -15.95
C PHE A 100 4.08 5.15 -17.28
N ALA A 101 4.77 4.44 -18.18
CA ALA A 101 5.11 4.89 -19.53
C ALA A 101 5.77 6.30 -19.58
N GLY A 102 6.48 6.71 -18.53
CA GLY A 102 7.15 8.00 -18.46
C GLY A 102 6.25 9.18 -18.09
N ALA A 103 5.03 8.93 -17.58
CA ALA A 103 4.07 9.98 -17.20
C ALA A 103 4.47 10.79 -15.93
N GLY A 104 5.54 10.38 -15.24
CA GLY A 104 6.01 10.94 -13.97
C GLY A 104 5.92 9.93 -12.84
N GLU A 105 6.72 10.16 -11.80
CA GLU A 105 6.72 9.28 -10.64
C GLU A 105 5.49 9.51 -9.77
N GLN A 106 4.86 8.41 -9.37
CA GLN A 106 3.72 8.38 -8.45
C GLN A 106 4.02 7.45 -7.29
N VAL A 107 3.72 7.88 -6.08
CA VAL A 107 3.71 7.02 -4.91
C VAL A 107 2.31 6.42 -4.75
N ALA A 108 2.26 5.13 -4.46
CA ALA A 108 1.04 4.38 -4.26
C ALA A 108 1.06 3.59 -2.97
N PHE A 109 -0.12 3.39 -2.39
CA PHE A 109 -0.41 2.24 -1.54
C PHE A 109 -1.33 1.31 -2.30
N ASP A 110 -0.91 0.05 -2.48
CA ASP A 110 -1.67 -1.03 -3.10
C ASP A 110 -2.08 -2.05 -2.05
N ILE A 111 -3.30 -2.55 -2.11
CA ILE A 111 -3.78 -3.66 -1.27
C ILE A 111 -4.27 -4.76 -2.18
N PHE A 112 -3.76 -5.98 -1.99
CA PHE A 112 -4.16 -7.17 -2.71
C PHE A 112 -4.77 -8.20 -1.75
N ARG A 113 -5.96 -8.71 -2.07
CA ARG A 113 -6.57 -9.83 -1.36
C ARG A 113 -6.39 -11.11 -2.16
N PHE A 114 -6.05 -12.18 -1.45
CA PHE A 114 -5.85 -13.52 -2.00
C PHE A 114 -7.05 -14.40 -1.72
N ASP A 115 -7.41 -15.24 -2.69
CA ASP A 115 -8.42 -16.27 -2.53
C ASP A 115 -7.86 -17.55 -1.87
N GLU A 116 -8.71 -18.53 -1.62
CA GLU A 116 -8.33 -19.83 -1.04
C GLU A 116 -7.36 -20.65 -1.90
N ASN A 117 -7.28 -20.35 -3.21
CA ASN A 117 -6.37 -20.97 -4.17
C ASN A 117 -5.03 -20.22 -4.26
N GLY A 118 -4.85 -19.18 -3.45
CA GLY A 118 -3.67 -18.33 -3.45
C GLY A 118 -3.52 -17.50 -4.72
N LYS A 119 -4.64 -17.13 -5.36
CA LYS A 119 -4.71 -16.16 -6.47
C LYS A 119 -5.05 -14.78 -5.92
N ILE A 120 -4.58 -13.75 -6.60
CA ILE A 120 -4.97 -12.37 -6.30
C ILE A 120 -6.36 -12.15 -6.86
N ALA A 121 -7.34 -11.98 -5.97
CA ALA A 121 -8.76 -11.89 -6.31
C ALA A 121 -9.31 -10.46 -6.27
N GLU A 122 -8.61 -9.53 -5.61
CA GLU A 122 -9.12 -8.16 -5.43
C GLU A 122 -7.99 -7.18 -5.16
N HIS A 123 -8.16 -5.93 -5.61
CA HIS A 123 -7.16 -4.88 -5.49
C HIS A 123 -7.79 -3.52 -5.21
N TRP A 124 -7.23 -2.83 -4.24
CA TRP A 124 -7.48 -1.42 -3.92
C TRP A 124 -6.18 -0.64 -3.97
N ASP A 125 -6.23 0.62 -4.31
CA ASP A 125 -5.08 1.50 -4.31
C ASP A 125 -5.45 2.96 -4.05
N ASN A 126 -4.45 3.75 -3.67
CA ASN A 126 -4.41 5.20 -3.83
C ASN A 126 -3.09 5.58 -4.47
N LEU A 127 -3.11 6.52 -5.41
CA LEU A 127 -1.92 7.04 -6.07
C LEU A 127 -1.89 8.57 -6.00
N ALA A 128 -0.70 9.11 -5.78
CA ALA A 128 -0.44 10.55 -5.87
C ALA A 128 0.91 10.80 -6.56
N SER A 129 1.07 11.95 -7.18
CA SER A 129 2.39 12.37 -7.71
C SER A 129 3.42 12.40 -6.60
N LEU A 130 4.62 11.84 -6.86
CA LEU A 130 5.73 11.95 -5.93
C LEU A 130 6.17 13.42 -5.87
N ALA A 131 6.07 14.02 -4.69
CA ALA A 131 6.33 15.44 -4.47
C ALA A 131 7.75 15.72 -3.98
N ALA A 132 8.14 17.00 -3.96
CA ALA A 132 9.32 17.46 -3.26
C ALA A 132 9.23 17.20 -1.75
N PRO A 133 10.37 17.15 -1.05
CA PRO A 133 10.38 16.95 0.41
C PRO A 133 9.49 17.96 1.15
N ASN A 134 8.91 17.51 2.25
CA ASN A 134 8.08 18.31 3.15
C ASN A 134 8.91 19.38 3.90
N PRO A 135 8.30 20.25 4.73
CA PRO A 135 9.01 21.29 5.47
C PRO A 135 10.12 20.79 6.41
N SER A 136 10.10 19.51 6.81
CA SER A 136 11.18 18.87 7.60
C SER A 136 12.24 18.18 6.73
N GLY A 137 12.15 18.28 5.39
CA GLY A 137 13.05 17.64 4.45
C GLY A 137 12.80 16.15 4.23
N ARG A 138 11.64 15.62 4.67
CA ARG A 138 11.22 14.23 4.49
C ARG A 138 10.55 14.04 3.15
N THR A 139 10.79 12.88 2.52
CA THR A 139 10.05 12.48 1.32
C THR A 139 8.91 11.52 1.68
N GLN A 140 7.96 11.33 0.77
CA GLN A 140 6.85 10.40 0.94
C GLN A 140 7.29 8.92 1.06
N ILE A 141 8.53 8.59 0.76
CA ILE A 141 9.04 7.21 0.63
C ILE A 141 10.24 6.88 1.51
N ASP A 142 10.90 7.85 2.13
CA ASP A 142 11.98 7.60 3.07
C ASP A 142 11.46 7.16 4.46
N GLY A 143 12.31 7.23 5.48
CA GLY A 143 11.99 6.86 6.85
C GLY A 143 12.32 5.40 7.17
N THR A 144 11.73 4.90 8.26
CA THR A 144 12.09 3.61 8.83
C THR A 144 11.70 2.45 7.93
N MET A 145 12.69 1.61 7.57
CA MET A 145 12.51 0.42 6.74
C MET A 145 12.38 -0.87 7.57
N GLU A 146 12.83 -0.84 8.82
CA GLU A 146 12.81 -2.02 9.68
C GLU A 146 11.39 -2.29 10.19
N LYS A 147 10.95 -3.51 9.97
CA LYS A 147 9.70 -4.05 10.52
C LYS A 147 10.01 -4.94 11.71
N ARG A 148 9.37 -4.66 12.86
CA ARG A 148 9.33 -5.63 13.96
C ARG A 148 8.36 -6.75 13.59
N LEU A 149 8.76 -8.00 13.85
CA LEU A 149 7.95 -9.18 13.51
C LEU A 149 6.91 -9.54 14.57
N THR A 150 6.79 -8.72 15.62
CA THR A 150 5.89 -8.95 16.76
C THR A 150 5.11 -7.67 17.09
N GLY A 151 3.99 -7.81 17.80
CA GLY A 151 3.19 -6.68 18.22
C GLY A 151 2.12 -6.24 17.21
N THR A 152 1.78 -7.10 16.23
CA THR A 152 0.81 -6.76 15.18
C THR A 152 -0.53 -6.32 15.74
N GLU A 153 -1.11 -7.04 16.69
CA GLU A 153 -2.43 -6.71 17.25
C GLU A 153 -2.40 -5.47 18.15
N GLU A 154 -1.31 -5.23 18.88
CA GLU A 154 -1.11 -4.01 19.61
C GLU A 154 -1.01 -2.80 18.69
N THR A 155 -0.27 -2.95 17.56
CA THR A 155 -0.16 -1.92 16.52
C THR A 155 -1.50 -1.62 15.90
N ARG A 156 -2.24 -2.65 15.49
CA ARG A 156 -3.61 -2.51 14.95
C ARG A 156 -4.50 -1.75 15.90
N LYS A 157 -4.52 -2.13 17.19
CA LYS A 157 -5.35 -1.49 18.21
C LYS A 157 -5.00 -0.02 18.41
N VAL A 158 -3.70 0.33 18.42
CA VAL A 158 -3.27 1.74 18.54
C VAL A 158 -3.74 2.55 17.35
N VAL A 159 -3.55 2.04 16.14
CA VAL A 159 -3.93 2.77 14.91
C VAL A 159 -5.44 2.86 14.76
N ASP A 160 -6.18 1.78 14.96
CA ASP A 160 -7.66 1.77 14.92
C ASP A 160 -8.24 2.76 15.95
N GLY A 161 -7.70 2.75 17.18
CA GLY A 161 -8.09 3.72 18.22
C GLY A 161 -7.78 5.15 17.80
N PHE A 162 -6.60 5.43 17.25
CA PHE A 162 -6.23 6.77 16.78
C PHE A 162 -7.14 7.26 15.65
N VAL A 163 -7.41 6.40 14.69
CA VAL A 163 -8.30 6.73 13.57
C VAL A 163 -9.71 7.05 14.07
N GLY A 164 -10.26 6.26 15.00
CA GLY A 164 -11.57 6.51 15.59
C GLY A 164 -11.60 7.76 16.46
N ASP A 165 -10.75 7.78 17.48
CA ASP A 165 -10.73 8.84 18.47
C ASP A 165 -10.37 10.22 17.86
N VAL A 166 -9.37 10.25 16.99
CA VAL A 166 -8.75 11.51 16.53
C VAL A 166 -9.13 11.87 15.11
N LEU A 167 -8.91 10.97 14.13
CA LEU A 167 -9.13 11.34 12.73
C LEU A 167 -10.63 11.46 12.42
N ARG A 168 -11.48 10.56 12.92
CA ARG A 168 -12.94 10.68 12.81
C ARG A 168 -13.55 11.61 13.86
N GLY A 169 -12.76 12.07 14.85
CA GLY A 169 -13.17 13.06 15.82
C GLY A 169 -14.10 12.55 16.92
N GLU A 170 -14.10 11.26 17.25
CA GLU A 170 -14.92 10.71 18.33
C GLU A 170 -14.45 11.20 19.71
N HIS A 171 -13.11 11.35 19.87
CA HIS A 171 -12.44 11.77 21.09
C HIS A 171 -11.17 12.59 20.78
N PRO A 172 -11.27 13.77 20.14
CA PRO A 172 -10.09 14.52 19.68
C PRO A 172 -9.18 14.99 20.83
N GLU A 173 -9.71 15.07 22.05
CA GLU A 173 -8.96 15.39 23.26
C GLU A 173 -7.89 14.34 23.59
N LYS A 174 -7.98 13.13 23.06
CA LYS A 174 -7.00 12.07 23.25
C LYS A 174 -5.77 12.18 22.32
N LEU A 175 -5.71 13.15 21.41
CA LEU A 175 -4.64 13.30 20.43
C LEU A 175 -3.25 13.06 21.04
N THR A 176 -2.91 13.80 22.08
CA THR A 176 -1.57 13.73 22.69
C THR A 176 -1.27 12.38 23.36
N SER A 177 -2.29 11.60 23.69
CA SER A 177 -2.11 10.28 24.32
C SER A 177 -1.58 9.22 23.33
N TYR A 178 -1.72 9.46 22.03
CA TYR A 178 -1.24 8.55 20.97
C TYR A 178 0.23 8.76 20.62
N PHE A 179 0.87 9.83 21.09
CA PHE A 179 2.24 10.21 20.71
C PHE A 179 3.17 10.28 21.93
N ASP A 180 4.47 10.18 21.67
CA ASP A 180 5.52 10.42 22.69
C ASP A 180 6.05 11.85 22.55
N GLY A 181 5.34 12.78 23.18
CA GLY A 181 5.64 14.20 23.07
C GLY A 181 5.58 14.71 21.63
N ASP A 182 6.65 15.38 21.19
CA ASP A 182 6.77 15.99 19.84
C ASP A 182 7.71 15.19 18.91
N THR A 183 7.95 13.89 19.20
CA THR A 183 8.93 13.07 18.45
C THR A 183 8.37 12.41 17.18
N TYR A 184 7.18 12.73 16.77
CA TYR A 184 6.45 12.19 15.61
C TYR A 184 7.11 12.56 14.29
N ILE A 185 7.45 11.56 13.45
CA ILE A 185 8.04 11.74 12.13
C ILE A 185 6.91 11.75 11.09
N GLN A 186 6.93 12.77 10.22
CA GLN A 186 5.87 13.01 9.24
C GLN A 186 6.40 12.95 7.80
N HIS A 187 5.72 12.18 6.94
CA HIS A 187 6.04 12.09 5.51
C HIS A 187 4.97 12.68 4.58
N ASN A 188 3.88 13.23 5.13
CA ASN A 188 2.94 14.03 4.35
C ASN A 188 3.65 15.24 3.73
N THR A 189 3.34 15.56 2.50
CA THR A 189 4.04 16.59 1.71
C THR A 189 3.90 18.02 2.24
N GLY A 190 2.84 18.29 3.00
CA GLY A 190 2.53 19.62 3.55
C GLY A 190 2.78 19.79 5.05
N ILE A 191 3.20 18.73 5.75
CA ILE A 191 3.24 18.70 7.22
C ILE A 191 4.69 18.47 7.70
N ALA A 192 5.16 19.29 8.64
CA ALA A 192 6.45 19.08 9.28
C ALA A 192 6.37 18.01 10.39
N ASP A 193 7.55 17.51 10.83
CA ASP A 193 7.68 16.60 11.97
C ASP A 193 7.05 17.17 13.24
N GLY A 194 6.63 16.28 14.14
CA GLY A 194 6.10 16.60 15.44
C GLY A 194 4.61 16.96 15.46
N LEU A 195 3.98 16.85 16.62
CA LEU A 195 2.62 17.38 16.82
C LEU A 195 2.57 18.89 16.63
N SER A 196 3.68 19.58 16.90
CA SER A 196 3.83 21.01 16.62
C SER A 196 3.73 21.29 15.13
N GLY A 197 4.39 20.49 14.26
CA GLY A 197 4.28 20.59 12.80
C GLY A 197 2.88 20.28 12.30
N LEU A 198 2.24 19.24 12.81
CA LEU A 198 0.85 18.92 12.52
C LEU A 198 -0.09 20.08 12.91
N GLY A 199 0.07 20.65 14.11
CA GLY A 199 -0.74 21.78 14.57
C GLY A 199 -0.63 23.00 13.66
N VAL A 200 0.59 23.36 13.24
CA VAL A 200 0.83 24.47 12.29
C VAL A 200 0.13 24.22 10.95
N ALA A 201 0.23 23.00 10.42
CA ALA A 201 -0.41 22.64 9.15
C ALA A 201 -1.95 22.71 9.24
N LEU A 202 -2.54 22.14 10.28
CA LEU A 202 -3.99 22.17 10.50
C LEU A 202 -4.52 23.59 10.69
N GLU A 203 -3.78 24.45 11.41
CA GLU A 203 -4.14 25.86 11.55
C GLU A 203 -4.07 26.61 10.23
N ALA A 204 -3.06 26.33 9.39
CA ALA A 204 -2.93 26.92 8.06
C ALA A 204 -4.08 26.53 7.14
N LEU A 205 -4.48 25.24 7.14
CA LEU A 205 -5.67 24.76 6.42
C LEU A 205 -6.94 25.45 6.91
N GLY A 206 -7.12 25.53 8.23
CA GLY A 206 -8.29 26.20 8.83
C GLY A 206 -8.40 27.68 8.45
N ARG A 207 -7.28 28.41 8.39
CA ARG A 207 -7.25 29.82 7.92
C ARG A 207 -7.66 29.95 6.45
N GLN A 208 -7.47 28.91 5.63
CA GLN A 208 -7.89 28.86 4.23
C GLN A 208 -9.33 28.33 4.07
N GLY A 209 -10.01 27.97 5.16
CA GLY A 209 -11.32 27.34 5.14
C GLY A 209 -11.30 25.89 4.62
N ILE A 210 -10.12 25.27 4.57
CA ILE A 210 -9.96 23.87 4.14
C ILE A 210 -10.15 22.97 5.35
N GLN A 211 -11.11 22.06 5.24
CA GLN A 211 -11.36 21.02 6.25
C GLN A 211 -10.88 19.68 5.72
N MET A 212 -10.27 18.89 6.59
CA MET A 212 -9.95 17.49 6.38
C MET A 212 -10.87 16.66 7.28
N ILE A 213 -11.72 15.87 6.67
CA ILE A 213 -12.78 15.10 7.34
C ILE A 213 -12.59 13.62 7.02
N TYR A 214 -12.63 12.79 8.06
CA TYR A 214 -12.68 11.34 7.95
C TYR A 214 -14.07 10.88 8.39
N ASP A 215 -14.85 10.34 7.45
CA ASP A 215 -16.22 9.92 7.70
C ASP A 215 -16.30 8.45 8.12
N LYS A 216 -15.53 7.58 7.43
CA LYS A 216 -15.59 6.15 7.64
C LYS A 216 -14.24 5.49 7.39
N THR A 217 -13.89 4.49 8.20
CA THR A 217 -12.74 3.61 8.00
C THR A 217 -13.22 2.24 7.53
N TYR A 218 -12.65 1.73 6.45
CA TYR A 218 -13.00 0.46 5.85
C TYR A 218 -12.06 -0.66 6.27
N MET A 219 -10.77 -0.37 6.43
CA MET A 219 -9.74 -1.35 6.79
C MET A 219 -8.71 -0.74 7.72
N VAL A 220 -8.19 -1.55 8.65
CA VAL A 220 -6.93 -1.31 9.36
C VAL A 220 -6.12 -2.60 9.24
N LEU A 221 -5.17 -2.62 8.33
CA LEU A 221 -4.28 -3.74 8.05
C LEU A 221 -2.98 -3.55 8.82
N ALA A 222 -2.50 -4.59 9.51
CA ALA A 222 -1.30 -4.47 10.34
C ALA A 222 -0.32 -5.63 10.11
N ASP A 223 0.98 -5.32 10.14
CA ASP A 223 2.05 -6.30 10.10
C ASP A 223 3.23 -5.81 10.95
N GLY A 224 3.50 -6.51 12.06
CA GLY A 224 4.48 -6.08 13.04
C GLY A 224 4.13 -4.73 13.67
N ASN A 225 5.03 -3.76 13.55
CA ASN A 225 4.84 -2.42 14.09
C ASN A 225 4.31 -1.39 13.06
N HIS A 226 3.79 -1.84 11.92
CA HIS A 226 3.19 -0.98 10.91
C HIS A 226 1.71 -1.32 10.73
N ALA A 227 0.87 -0.31 10.52
CA ALA A 227 -0.52 -0.51 10.15
C ALA A 227 -0.98 0.56 9.14
N LEU A 228 -1.71 0.10 8.13
CA LEU A 228 -2.34 0.93 7.10
C LEU A 228 -3.83 1.07 7.39
N ALA A 229 -4.29 2.29 7.58
CA ALA A 229 -5.71 2.62 7.65
C ALA A 229 -6.20 3.10 6.29
N VAL A 230 -7.38 2.61 5.88
CA VAL A 230 -8.07 3.01 4.65
C VAL A 230 -9.38 3.66 5.02
N SER A 231 -9.51 4.93 4.69
CA SER A 231 -10.66 5.73 5.10
C SER A 231 -11.24 6.54 3.96
N GLU A 232 -12.51 6.90 4.10
CA GLU A 232 -13.27 7.79 3.23
C GLU A 232 -13.60 9.06 3.98
N GLY A 233 -13.66 10.17 3.25
CA GLY A 233 -14.09 11.44 3.80
C GLY A 233 -14.02 12.58 2.78
N SER A 234 -13.60 13.77 3.21
CA SER A 234 -13.44 14.91 2.31
C SER A 234 -12.25 15.78 2.69
N PHE A 235 -11.60 16.33 1.67
CA PHE A 235 -10.55 17.33 1.82
C PHE A 235 -10.93 18.59 1.02
N GLY A 236 -11.12 19.72 1.72
CA GLY A 236 -11.59 20.96 1.11
C GLY A 236 -12.94 20.83 0.40
N GLY A 237 -13.79 19.91 0.86
CA GLY A 237 -15.09 19.59 0.27
C GLY A 237 -15.05 18.60 -0.90
N ALA A 238 -13.87 18.20 -1.38
CA ALA A 238 -13.73 17.15 -2.38
C ALA A 238 -13.82 15.76 -1.72
N HIS A 239 -14.60 14.85 -2.30
CA HIS A 239 -14.71 13.46 -1.84
C HIS A 239 -13.33 12.77 -1.96
N THR A 240 -12.81 12.22 -0.86
CA THR A 240 -11.40 11.81 -0.74
C THR A 240 -11.27 10.44 -0.13
N SER A 241 -10.38 9.64 -0.70
CA SER A 241 -9.85 8.40 -0.14
C SER A 241 -8.53 8.70 0.56
N TYR A 242 -8.39 8.23 1.80
CA TYR A 242 -7.20 8.38 2.64
C TYR A 242 -6.58 7.01 2.89
N TYR A 243 -5.29 6.88 2.56
CA TYR A 243 -4.48 5.73 2.92
C TYR A 243 -3.35 6.21 3.82
N ASP A 244 -3.43 5.88 5.10
CA ASP A 244 -2.55 6.35 6.16
C ASP A 244 -1.75 5.18 6.74
N LEU A 245 -0.46 5.13 6.46
CA LEU A 245 0.45 4.14 7.05
C LEU A 245 1.09 4.72 8.30
N PHE A 246 0.96 4.02 9.41
CA PHE A 246 1.56 4.37 10.68
C PHE A 246 2.58 3.34 11.11
N ARG A 247 3.68 3.79 11.73
CA ARG A 247 4.58 2.96 12.51
C ARG A 247 4.39 3.26 13.98
N VAL A 248 4.21 2.20 14.76
CA VAL A 248 4.01 2.26 16.22
C VAL A 248 5.27 1.82 16.94
N GLU A 249 5.67 2.57 17.97
CA GLU A 249 6.78 2.26 18.83
C GLU A 249 6.40 2.48 20.28
N ASN A 250 6.64 1.48 21.14
CA ASN A 250 6.28 1.52 22.57
C ASN A 250 4.80 1.92 22.82
N GLY A 251 3.89 1.45 21.96
CA GLY A 251 2.45 1.76 22.05
C GLY A 251 2.08 3.19 21.64
N LYS A 252 2.98 3.90 20.94
CA LYS A 252 2.78 5.27 20.45
C LYS A 252 3.01 5.33 18.95
N ILE A 253 2.30 6.22 18.26
CA ILE A 253 2.54 6.52 16.86
C ILE A 253 3.85 7.32 16.77
N ALA A 254 4.82 6.75 16.06
CA ALA A 254 6.15 7.32 15.93
C ALA A 254 6.42 7.90 14.52
N GLU A 255 5.68 7.43 13.49
CA GLU A 255 5.95 7.82 12.12
C GLU A 255 4.69 7.61 11.25
N HIS A 256 4.50 8.45 10.23
CA HIS A 256 3.32 8.44 9.37
C HIS A 256 3.66 8.75 7.92
N TRP A 257 3.10 7.99 7.01
CA TRP A 257 3.08 8.21 5.55
C TRP A 257 1.64 8.20 5.09
N ASP A 258 1.31 8.99 4.09
CA ASP A 258 -0.02 8.97 3.51
C ASP A 258 -0.03 9.12 1.99
N VAL A 259 -1.12 8.65 1.40
CA VAL A 259 -1.52 8.97 0.04
C VAL A 259 -3.01 9.29 0.04
N MET A 260 -3.33 10.54 -0.28
CA MET A 260 -4.70 11.00 -0.45
C MET A 260 -5.05 11.05 -1.94
N GLU A 261 -6.26 10.60 -2.28
CA GLU A 261 -6.75 10.63 -3.66
C GLU A 261 -8.17 11.18 -3.69
N THR A 262 -8.41 12.18 -4.54
CA THR A 262 -9.78 12.64 -4.80
C THR A 262 -10.51 11.55 -5.59
N ILE A 263 -11.65 11.09 -5.06
CA ILE A 263 -12.50 10.12 -5.74
C ILE A 263 -13.18 10.81 -6.91
N ALA A 264 -12.92 10.29 -8.12
CA ALA A 264 -13.43 10.85 -9.35
C ALA A 264 -14.97 10.80 -9.43
N ASP A 265 -15.55 11.65 -10.27
CA ASP A 265 -17.00 11.63 -10.53
C ASP A 265 -17.42 10.26 -11.10
N PRO A 266 -18.52 9.67 -10.59
CA PRO A 266 -18.98 8.34 -11.04
C PRO A 266 -19.19 8.21 -12.56
N SER A 267 -19.46 9.30 -13.26
CA SER A 267 -19.61 9.30 -14.73
C SER A 267 -18.29 8.96 -15.48
N THR A 268 -17.14 9.05 -14.80
CA THR A 268 -15.81 8.75 -15.38
C THR A 268 -15.31 7.34 -15.06
N TRP A 269 -16.00 6.60 -14.18
CA TRP A 269 -15.55 5.30 -13.72
C TRP A 269 -15.54 4.25 -14.82
N GLN A 270 -14.47 3.46 -14.88
CA GLN A 270 -14.31 2.35 -15.82
C GLN A 270 -14.79 1.01 -15.24
N ASN A 271 -15.12 0.97 -13.95
CA ASN A 271 -15.77 -0.15 -13.27
C ASN A 271 -16.80 0.37 -12.26
N GLN A 272 -17.66 -0.52 -11.75
CA GLN A 272 -18.73 -0.18 -10.81
C GLN A 272 -18.55 -0.83 -9.42
N ASN A 273 -17.34 -1.25 -9.09
CA ASN A 273 -17.04 -1.93 -7.82
C ASN A 273 -16.97 -0.96 -6.63
N GLY A 274 -16.84 0.35 -6.92
CA GLY A 274 -16.59 1.38 -5.91
C GLY A 274 -15.11 1.49 -5.55
N LYS A 275 -14.76 2.53 -4.78
CA LYS A 275 -13.36 2.79 -4.37
C LYS A 275 -12.94 1.92 -3.18
N PHE A 276 -13.89 1.41 -2.38
CA PHE A 276 -13.63 0.70 -1.13
C PHE A 276 -14.24 -0.69 -1.07
#